data_e080b437b8ce971b8967910edd2ff512
#
_entry.id   e080b437b8ce971b8967910edd2ff512
#
_cell.length_a   1.000
_cell.length_b   1.000
_cell.length_c   1.000
_cell.angle_alpha   90.00
_cell.angle_beta   90.00
_cell.angle_gamma   90.00
#
_symmetry.space_group_name_H-M   'P 1'
#
loop_
_entity.id
_entity.type
_entity.pdbx_description
1 polymer ?
#
loop_
_entity_poly.entity_id
_entity_poly.type
_entity_poly.pdbx_seq_one_letter_code
_entity_poly.pdbx_strand_id
1 'polypeptide(L)'
;MRWTVSRVREVGRSAVMLSMGVVLVVSAVSAASAQQSAAQGRTVQGVWYVQVTIRDCATGVALAPAVNSLVTFAAGGTLHESVGGGGFAPGQRSDGHGTWTHEGGHTYDQRFVSMINFATAPGPGPGFEAGWMKVHHTVEVIDADHIESAGTNSFYRLNGEVYRTGCSTATGTRFE
;
A
#
# COMPACT_ATOMS: atom_id res chain seq x y z
N MET A 1 24.66 -73.27 42.48
CA MET A 1 25.11 -73.11 41.08
C MET A 1 24.99 -71.65 40.72
N ARG A 2 26.11 -70.99 40.46
CA ARG A 2 26.18 -69.53 40.06
C ARG A 2 26.00 -69.42 38.57
N TRP A 3 25.20 -68.45 38.14
CA TRP A 3 25.22 -67.95 36.75
C TRP A 3 25.41 -66.44 36.81
N THR A 4 26.54 -65.98 36.33
CA THR A 4 26.91 -64.58 36.10
C THR A 4 26.45 -64.21 34.72
N VAL A 5 25.67 -63.15 34.61
CA VAL A 5 25.26 -62.53 33.30
C VAL A 5 26.04 -61.21 33.12
N SER A 6 26.88 -61.21 32.11
CA SER A 6 27.67 -60.04 31.67
C SER A 6 26.82 -58.94 31.18
N ARG A 7 27.01 -57.72 31.67
CA ARG A 7 26.47 -56.49 31.09
C ARG A 7 27.36 -56.05 29.91
N VAL A 8 26.81 -56.02 28.75
CA VAL A 8 27.40 -55.36 27.59
C VAL A 8 27.03 -53.87 27.66
N ARG A 9 28.07 -53.02 27.69
CA ARG A 9 27.94 -51.55 27.62
C ARG A 9 27.61 -51.15 26.17
N GLU A 10 26.42 -50.61 25.93
CA GLU A 10 26.15 -49.78 24.78
C GLU A 10 26.34 -48.32 25.16
N VAL A 11 27.51 -47.77 24.93
CA VAL A 11 27.82 -46.35 24.98
C VAL A 11 28.29 -45.96 23.58
N GLY A 12 27.55 -45.13 22.88
CA GLY A 12 28.15 -44.48 21.73
C GLY A 12 27.32 -44.30 20.47
N ARG A 13 26.01 -44.03 20.56
CA ARG A 13 25.23 -43.64 19.32
C ARG A 13 24.29 -42.46 19.45
N SER A 14 24.19 -41.78 20.57
CA SER A 14 23.20 -40.71 20.79
C SER A 14 23.73 -39.28 20.59
N ALA A 15 25.03 -39.08 20.43
CA ALA A 15 25.59 -37.73 20.37
C ALA A 15 25.66 -37.10 18.95
N VAL A 16 25.59 -37.91 17.87
CA VAL A 16 25.77 -37.41 16.51
C VAL A 16 24.45 -36.92 15.88
N MET A 17 23.30 -37.44 16.34
CA MET A 17 22.02 -37.04 15.77
C MET A 17 21.47 -35.67 16.25
N LEU A 18 21.91 -35.20 17.45
CA LEU A 18 21.43 -33.90 17.97
C LEU A 18 22.04 -32.69 17.24
N SER A 19 23.27 -32.82 16.73
CA SER A 19 23.95 -31.72 16.05
C SER A 19 23.41 -31.46 14.63
N MET A 20 22.94 -32.50 13.93
CA MET A 20 22.38 -32.35 12.59
C MET A 20 20.97 -31.72 12.59
N GLY A 21 20.17 -31.98 13.61
CA GLY A 21 18.83 -31.41 13.74
C GLY A 21 18.83 -29.89 13.99
N VAL A 22 19.77 -29.38 14.78
CA VAL A 22 19.87 -27.94 15.09
C VAL A 22 20.30 -27.13 13.86
N VAL A 23 21.22 -27.62 13.04
CA VAL A 23 21.70 -26.93 11.83
C VAL A 23 20.60 -26.83 10.79
N LEU A 24 19.78 -27.88 10.60
CA LEU A 24 18.68 -27.87 9.64
C LEU A 24 17.54 -26.90 10.02
N VAL A 25 17.23 -26.76 11.32
CA VAL A 25 16.18 -25.84 11.80
C VAL A 25 16.60 -24.38 11.61
N VAL A 26 17.85 -24.04 11.91
CA VAL A 26 18.36 -22.66 11.72
C VAL A 26 18.37 -22.27 10.25
N SER A 27 18.73 -23.17 9.34
CA SER A 27 18.72 -22.90 7.90
C SER A 27 17.31 -22.69 7.34
N ALA A 28 16.30 -23.42 7.84
CA ALA A 28 14.92 -23.27 7.40
C ALA A 28 14.29 -21.92 7.82
N VAL A 29 14.60 -21.43 9.02
CA VAL A 29 14.11 -20.13 9.51
C VAL A 29 14.70 -18.99 8.70
N SER A 30 15.98 -19.05 8.34
CA SER A 30 16.63 -18.00 7.53
C SER A 30 16.07 -17.94 6.11
N ALA A 31 15.76 -19.07 5.49
CA ALA A 31 15.16 -19.13 4.16
C ALA A 31 13.72 -18.58 4.13
N ALA A 32 12.92 -18.87 5.16
CA ALA A 32 11.55 -18.36 5.27
C ALA A 32 11.52 -16.83 5.43
N SER A 33 12.43 -16.26 6.22
CA SER A 33 12.54 -14.81 6.40
C SER A 33 12.96 -14.08 5.12
N ALA A 34 13.88 -14.64 4.35
CA ALA A 34 14.32 -14.08 3.07
C ALA A 34 13.21 -14.14 2.00
N GLN A 35 12.42 -15.20 1.95
CA GLN A 35 11.28 -15.31 1.06
C GLN A 35 10.15 -14.34 1.43
N GLN A 36 9.90 -14.11 2.70
CA GLN A 36 8.89 -13.18 3.17
C GLN A 36 9.26 -11.74 2.82
N SER A 37 10.52 -11.34 2.97
CA SER A 37 11.03 -10.02 2.56
C SER A 37 10.96 -9.82 1.04
N ALA A 38 11.30 -10.83 0.24
CA ALA A 38 11.20 -10.77 -1.22
C ALA A 38 9.73 -10.73 -1.71
N ALA A 39 8.81 -11.35 -1.00
CA ALA A 39 7.38 -11.28 -1.30
C ALA A 39 6.79 -9.90 -0.95
N GLN A 40 7.22 -9.28 0.15
CA GLN A 40 6.82 -7.92 0.52
C GLN A 40 7.30 -6.87 -0.48
N GLY A 41 8.50 -7.01 -1.03
CA GLY A 41 9.04 -6.09 -2.04
C GLY A 41 8.32 -6.10 -3.39
N ARG A 42 7.39 -7.03 -3.63
CA ARG A 42 6.63 -7.15 -4.89
C ARG A 42 5.13 -6.88 -4.71
N THR A 43 4.71 -6.39 -3.57
CA THR A 43 3.30 -6.09 -3.29
C THR A 43 3.11 -4.60 -3.03
N VAL A 44 1.91 -4.10 -3.33
CA VAL A 44 1.55 -2.72 -3.01
C VAL A 44 1.42 -2.48 -1.49
N GLN A 45 1.29 -3.55 -0.68
CA GLN A 45 1.14 -3.42 0.77
C GLN A 45 2.28 -2.62 1.39
N GLY A 46 1.94 -1.75 2.32
CA GLY A 46 2.88 -0.87 3.01
C GLY A 46 2.46 0.59 3.00
N VAL A 47 3.38 1.45 3.41
CA VAL A 47 3.19 2.90 3.43
C VAL A 47 4.02 3.51 2.29
N TRP A 48 3.42 4.46 1.59
CA TRP A 48 4.01 5.10 0.43
C TRP A 48 3.95 6.62 0.57
N TYR A 49 5.08 7.27 0.33
CA TYR A 49 5.12 8.70 0.05
C TYR A 49 4.80 8.93 -1.41
N VAL A 50 3.72 9.64 -1.70
CA VAL A 50 3.15 9.75 -3.04
C VAL A 50 3.12 11.21 -3.48
N GLN A 51 3.49 11.46 -4.74
CA GLN A 51 3.34 12.75 -5.40
C GLN A 51 2.24 12.65 -6.46
N VAL A 52 1.13 13.33 -6.22
CA VAL A 52 -0.04 13.34 -7.09
C VAL A 52 -0.01 14.55 -8.02
N THR A 53 -0.11 14.35 -9.32
CA THR A 53 -0.21 15.39 -10.35
C THR A 53 -1.60 15.40 -10.96
N ILE A 54 -2.34 16.49 -10.79
CA ILE A 54 -3.63 16.70 -11.44
C ILE A 54 -3.38 17.03 -12.92
N ARG A 55 -4.10 16.34 -13.81
CA ARG A 55 -3.92 16.44 -15.25
C ARG A 55 -5.20 16.78 -15.97
N ASP A 56 -5.08 17.46 -17.08
CA ASP A 56 -6.13 17.55 -18.07
C ASP A 56 -6.40 16.16 -18.66
N CYS A 57 -7.65 15.71 -18.64
CA CYS A 57 -8.01 14.35 -19.05
C CYS A 57 -7.84 14.11 -20.55
N ALA A 58 -7.92 15.14 -21.39
CA ALA A 58 -7.84 15.01 -22.84
C ALA A 58 -6.39 15.06 -23.34
N THR A 59 -5.58 15.93 -22.75
CA THR A 59 -4.20 16.20 -23.20
C THR A 59 -3.13 15.57 -22.34
N GLY A 60 -3.47 15.17 -21.11
CA GLY A 60 -2.50 14.66 -20.11
C GLY A 60 -1.59 15.74 -19.52
N VAL A 61 -1.76 17.00 -19.90
CA VAL A 61 -0.93 18.11 -19.40
C VAL A 61 -1.19 18.35 -17.92
N ALA A 62 -0.12 18.56 -17.14
CA ALA A 62 -0.25 18.91 -15.72
C ALA A 62 -0.92 20.26 -15.53
N LEU A 63 -1.94 20.33 -14.69
CA LEU A 63 -2.71 21.55 -14.42
C LEU A 63 -2.21 22.34 -13.21
N ALA A 64 -1.44 21.68 -12.32
CA ALA A 64 -0.89 22.28 -11.12
C ALA A 64 0.40 21.55 -10.71
N PRO A 65 1.22 22.14 -9.83
CA PRO A 65 2.32 21.42 -9.18
C PRO A 65 1.83 20.16 -8.47
N ALA A 66 2.71 19.16 -8.36
CA ALA A 66 2.40 17.92 -7.66
C ALA A 66 2.08 18.17 -6.17
N VAL A 67 1.17 17.38 -5.65
CA VAL A 67 0.72 17.42 -4.26
C VAL A 67 1.24 16.19 -3.54
N ASN A 68 1.78 16.38 -2.33
CA ASN A 68 2.27 15.27 -1.50
C ASN A 68 1.13 14.57 -0.77
N SER A 69 1.20 13.26 -0.71
CA SER A 69 0.25 12.40 -0.01
C SER A 69 0.98 11.23 0.63
N LEU A 70 0.45 10.71 1.72
CA LEU A 70 0.82 9.40 2.29
C LEU A 70 -0.31 8.42 2.01
N VAL A 71 0.04 7.26 1.46
CA VAL A 71 -0.93 6.19 1.20
C VAL A 71 -0.48 4.93 1.91
N THR A 72 -1.39 4.33 2.69
CA THR A 72 -1.18 3.04 3.35
C THR A 72 -2.09 2.00 2.70
N PHE A 73 -1.49 0.99 2.11
CA PHE A 73 -2.19 -0.21 1.64
C PHE A 73 -2.07 -1.29 2.72
N ALA A 74 -3.12 -1.45 3.52
CA ALA A 74 -3.13 -2.42 4.60
C ALA A 74 -3.40 -3.84 4.09
N ALA A 75 -2.87 -4.85 4.78
CA ALA A 75 -3.24 -6.23 4.54
C ALA A 75 -4.76 -6.41 4.66
N GLY A 76 -5.35 -7.22 3.77
CA GLY A 76 -6.80 -7.44 3.74
C GLY A 76 -7.58 -6.47 2.85
N GLY A 77 -6.90 -5.63 2.06
CA GLY A 77 -7.52 -4.87 0.98
C GLY A 77 -8.10 -3.51 1.39
N THR A 78 -7.78 -2.99 2.58
CA THR A 78 -8.14 -1.63 2.97
C THR A 78 -7.02 -0.65 2.68
N LEU A 79 -7.40 0.61 2.44
CA LEU A 79 -6.44 1.68 2.17
C LEU A 79 -6.82 2.94 2.97
N HIS A 80 -5.78 3.66 3.39
CA HIS A 80 -5.89 4.98 3.99
C HIS A 80 -4.98 5.96 3.25
N GLU A 81 -5.47 7.17 3.00
CA GLU A 81 -4.72 8.23 2.33
C GLU A 81 -4.82 9.53 3.11
N SER A 82 -3.72 10.24 3.25
CA SER A 82 -3.65 11.57 3.86
C SER A 82 -2.90 12.50 2.93
N VAL A 83 -3.53 13.62 2.54
CA VAL A 83 -2.97 14.59 1.58
C VAL A 83 -2.55 15.88 2.26
N GLY A 84 -1.37 16.37 1.92
CA GLY A 84 -0.84 17.65 2.35
C GLY A 84 -1.16 18.78 1.37
N GLY A 85 -2.34 19.39 1.45
CA GLY A 85 -2.71 20.54 0.59
C GLY A 85 -3.63 20.14 -0.58
N GLY A 86 -3.21 20.37 -1.83
CA GLY A 86 -4.05 20.03 -3.01
C GLY A 86 -5.12 21.05 -3.36
N GLY A 87 -4.95 22.31 -2.94
CA GLY A 87 -5.92 23.39 -3.21
C GLY A 87 -7.11 23.40 -2.24
N PHE A 88 -7.13 22.52 -1.24
CA PHE A 88 -8.13 22.54 -0.18
C PHE A 88 -7.74 23.52 0.94
N ALA A 89 -8.73 24.21 1.50
CA ALA A 89 -8.54 24.99 2.72
C ALA A 89 -8.27 24.06 3.92
N PRO A 90 -7.60 24.55 4.98
CA PRO A 90 -7.38 23.75 6.18
C PRO A 90 -8.69 23.17 6.73
N GLY A 91 -8.73 21.86 6.97
CA GLY A 91 -9.92 21.14 7.45
C GLY A 91 -11.05 20.96 6.44
N GLN A 92 -10.90 21.43 5.20
CA GLN A 92 -11.91 21.28 4.16
C GLN A 92 -12.04 19.84 3.68
N ARG A 93 -10.92 19.13 3.49
CA ARG A 93 -10.89 17.75 3.06
C ARG A 93 -10.47 16.84 4.23
N SER A 94 -11.21 15.75 4.43
CA SER A 94 -10.78 14.69 5.33
C SER A 94 -9.71 13.81 4.68
N ASP A 95 -9.07 12.98 5.49
CA ASP A 95 -8.32 11.84 4.99
C ASP A 95 -9.21 10.94 4.13
N GLY A 96 -8.58 10.18 3.24
CA GLY A 96 -9.22 9.22 2.36
C GLY A 96 -9.26 7.81 2.98
N HIS A 97 -10.41 7.15 2.87
CA HIS A 97 -10.58 5.76 3.27
C HIS A 97 -11.13 4.94 2.12
N GLY A 98 -10.60 3.74 1.91
CA GLY A 98 -11.00 2.94 0.79
C GLY A 98 -10.51 1.51 0.79
N THR A 99 -10.51 0.96 -0.41
CA THR A 99 -10.12 -0.43 -0.66
C THR A 99 -9.14 -0.52 -1.83
N TRP A 100 -8.41 -1.61 -1.85
CA TRP A 100 -7.59 -2.00 -2.98
C TRP A 100 -7.75 -3.50 -3.27
N THR A 101 -7.60 -3.87 -4.53
CA THR A 101 -7.63 -5.25 -5.01
C THR A 101 -6.46 -5.52 -5.95
N HIS A 102 -5.95 -6.75 -5.94
CA HIS A 102 -4.92 -7.20 -6.88
C HIS A 102 -5.59 -7.64 -8.18
N GLU A 103 -5.23 -7.02 -9.29
CA GLU A 103 -5.80 -7.31 -10.61
C GLU A 103 -4.95 -8.31 -11.43
N GLY A 104 -3.75 -8.63 -10.95
CA GLY A 104 -2.83 -9.55 -11.56
C GLY A 104 -1.45 -8.94 -11.84
N GLY A 105 -0.40 -9.78 -11.84
CA GLY A 105 0.96 -9.33 -12.02
C GLY A 105 1.39 -8.31 -10.97
N HIS A 106 1.71 -7.10 -11.40
CA HIS A 106 2.09 -5.97 -10.54
C HIS A 106 1.01 -4.89 -10.47
N THR A 107 -0.18 -5.16 -10.98
CA THR A 107 -1.28 -4.20 -11.13
C THR A 107 -2.31 -4.35 -10.04
N TYR A 108 -2.78 -3.22 -9.50
CA TYR A 108 -3.76 -3.13 -8.42
C TYR A 108 -4.81 -2.06 -8.76
N ASP A 109 -6.06 -2.29 -8.38
CA ASP A 109 -7.13 -1.29 -8.37
C ASP A 109 -7.23 -0.66 -6.99
N GLN A 110 -7.24 0.68 -6.91
CA GLN A 110 -7.48 1.40 -5.67
C GLN A 110 -8.66 2.34 -5.81
N ARG A 111 -9.48 2.37 -4.76
CA ARG A 111 -10.64 3.27 -4.67
C ARG A 111 -10.74 3.81 -3.25
N PHE A 112 -10.91 5.12 -3.14
CA PHE A 112 -11.16 5.72 -1.84
C PHE A 112 -12.10 6.92 -1.92
N VAL A 113 -12.66 7.31 -0.79
CA VAL A 113 -13.51 8.48 -0.60
C VAL A 113 -12.93 9.37 0.49
N SER A 114 -13.01 10.69 0.27
CA SER A 114 -12.73 11.72 1.25
C SER A 114 -13.93 12.65 1.35
N MET A 115 -14.24 13.12 2.55
CA MET A 115 -15.31 14.10 2.76
C MET A 115 -14.82 15.50 2.42
N ILE A 116 -15.66 16.32 1.83
CA ILE A 116 -15.47 17.76 1.65
C ILE A 116 -16.43 18.45 2.63
N ASN A 117 -15.89 18.90 3.74
CA ASN A 117 -16.66 19.32 4.91
C ASN A 117 -17.42 20.64 4.71
N PHE A 118 -16.90 21.53 3.87
CA PHE A 118 -17.53 22.83 3.59
C PHE A 118 -17.13 23.34 2.19
N ALA A 119 -17.98 24.18 1.64
CA ALA A 119 -17.74 24.82 0.35
C ALA A 119 -16.73 25.98 0.46
N THR A 120 -15.96 26.18 -0.60
CA THR A 120 -15.14 27.38 -0.81
C THR A 120 -15.49 28.03 -2.14
N ALA A 121 -15.45 29.36 -2.18
CA ALA A 121 -15.60 30.10 -3.41
C ALA A 121 -14.42 29.83 -4.36
N PRO A 122 -14.63 29.93 -5.68
CA PRO A 122 -13.53 29.98 -6.64
C PRO A 122 -12.57 31.14 -6.28
N GLY A 123 -11.27 30.81 -6.26
CA GLY A 123 -10.18 31.76 -6.03
C GLY A 123 -9.16 31.62 -7.18
N PRO A 124 -7.85 31.71 -6.91
CA PRO A 124 -6.82 31.36 -7.89
C PRO A 124 -6.89 29.89 -8.36
N GLY A 125 -7.53 29.02 -7.54
CA GLY A 125 -7.87 27.63 -7.85
C GLY A 125 -9.38 27.42 -7.97
N PRO A 126 -9.80 26.19 -8.35
CA PRO A 126 -11.21 25.85 -8.41
C PRO A 126 -11.79 25.81 -6.99
N GLY A 127 -12.94 26.46 -6.76
CA GLY A 127 -13.71 26.28 -5.53
C GLY A 127 -14.19 24.83 -5.39
N PHE A 128 -14.51 24.43 -4.16
CA PHE A 128 -15.09 23.12 -3.87
C PHE A 128 -16.46 23.29 -3.22
N GLU A 129 -17.38 22.37 -3.49
CA GLU A 129 -18.67 22.27 -2.83
C GLU A 129 -18.59 21.25 -1.70
N ALA A 130 -19.38 21.42 -0.62
CA ALA A 130 -19.51 20.40 0.42
C ALA A 130 -20.09 19.11 -0.15
N GLY A 131 -19.58 17.97 0.32
CA GLY A 131 -19.96 16.67 -0.18
C GLY A 131 -18.82 15.66 -0.01
N TRP A 132 -18.41 15.02 -1.10
CA TRP A 132 -17.28 14.08 -1.06
C TRP A 132 -16.55 14.00 -2.40
N MET A 133 -15.30 13.53 -2.33
CA MET A 133 -14.49 13.19 -3.49
C MET A 133 -14.28 11.68 -3.51
N LYS A 134 -14.43 11.05 -4.67
CA LYS A 134 -14.01 9.66 -4.92
C LYS A 134 -12.81 9.66 -5.85
N VAL A 135 -11.86 8.82 -5.53
CA VAL A 135 -10.67 8.55 -6.35
C VAL A 135 -10.70 7.09 -6.78
N HIS A 136 -10.40 6.86 -8.05
CA HIS A 136 -10.26 5.53 -8.62
C HIS A 136 -9.01 5.51 -9.50
N HIS A 137 -7.99 4.76 -9.10
CA HIS A 137 -6.73 4.61 -9.83
C HIS A 137 -6.37 3.16 -10.04
N THR A 138 -5.73 2.88 -11.17
CA THR A 138 -4.90 1.71 -11.35
C THR A 138 -3.51 2.03 -10.84
N VAL A 139 -2.95 1.17 -10.00
CA VAL A 139 -1.61 1.27 -9.41
C VAL A 139 -0.74 0.18 -10.01
N GLU A 140 0.46 0.51 -10.42
CA GLU A 140 1.47 -0.43 -10.88
C GLU A 140 2.68 -0.40 -9.93
N VAL A 141 3.09 -1.56 -9.44
CA VAL A 141 4.31 -1.72 -8.65
C VAL A 141 5.48 -1.92 -9.63
N ILE A 142 6.28 -0.88 -9.77
CA ILE A 142 7.43 -0.84 -10.70
C ILE A 142 8.56 -1.71 -10.16
N ASP A 143 8.88 -1.55 -8.88
CA ASP A 143 9.88 -2.34 -8.16
C ASP A 143 9.54 -2.43 -6.66
N ALA A 144 10.49 -2.84 -5.81
CA ALA A 144 10.27 -2.96 -4.37
C ALA A 144 9.89 -1.63 -3.70
N ASP A 145 10.38 -0.51 -4.24
CA ASP A 145 10.34 0.80 -3.59
C ASP A 145 9.59 1.87 -4.40
N HIS A 146 9.11 1.53 -5.61
CA HIS A 146 8.44 2.49 -6.49
C HIS A 146 7.10 1.97 -7.00
N ILE A 147 6.10 2.86 -6.99
CA ILE A 147 4.80 2.67 -7.62
C ILE A 147 4.48 3.84 -8.55
N GLU A 148 3.69 3.56 -9.57
CA GLU A 148 3.02 4.56 -10.39
C GLU A 148 1.51 4.32 -10.37
N SER A 149 0.73 5.38 -10.53
CA SER A 149 -0.70 5.22 -10.68
C SER A 149 -1.30 6.26 -11.61
N ALA A 150 -2.44 5.91 -12.21
CA ALA A 150 -3.23 6.80 -13.03
C ALA A 150 -4.72 6.51 -12.86
N GLY A 151 -5.55 7.55 -12.95
CA GLY A 151 -6.99 7.38 -12.83
C GLY A 151 -7.76 8.68 -12.75
N THR A 152 -8.93 8.61 -12.14
CA THR A 152 -9.91 9.68 -12.09
C THR A 152 -10.29 10.08 -10.68
N ASN A 153 -10.67 11.36 -10.55
CA ASN A 153 -11.23 11.94 -9.34
C ASN A 153 -12.64 12.47 -9.68
N SER A 154 -13.64 12.15 -8.88
CA SER A 154 -15.01 12.63 -9.05
C SER A 154 -15.48 13.32 -7.78
N PHE A 155 -16.02 14.53 -7.92
CA PHE A 155 -16.52 15.35 -6.83
C PHE A 155 -18.03 15.34 -6.84
N TYR A 156 -18.62 15.11 -5.69
CA TYR A 156 -20.05 14.94 -5.49
C TYR A 156 -20.58 15.99 -4.52
N ARG A 157 -21.77 16.53 -4.80
CA ARG A 157 -22.58 17.30 -3.85
C ARG A 157 -23.18 16.39 -2.79
N LEU A 158 -23.69 16.98 -1.70
CA LEU A 158 -24.42 16.24 -0.66
C LEU A 158 -25.64 15.46 -1.15
N ASN A 159 -26.23 15.87 -2.27
CA ASN A 159 -27.35 15.15 -2.90
C ASN A 159 -26.89 13.96 -3.79
N GLY A 160 -25.59 13.72 -3.92
CA GLY A 160 -25.03 12.65 -4.74
C GLY A 160 -24.75 13.01 -6.21
N GLU A 161 -25.06 14.24 -6.62
CA GLU A 161 -24.77 14.72 -7.98
C GLU A 161 -23.28 14.95 -8.19
N VAL A 162 -22.71 14.45 -9.29
CA VAL A 162 -21.34 14.75 -9.71
C VAL A 162 -21.29 16.16 -10.30
N TYR A 163 -20.50 17.05 -9.71
CA TYR A 163 -20.33 18.40 -10.23
C TYR A 163 -18.97 18.65 -10.89
N ARG A 164 -18.03 17.77 -10.68
CA ARG A 164 -16.67 17.85 -11.27
C ARG A 164 -16.05 16.48 -11.40
N THR A 165 -15.31 16.29 -12.48
CA THR A 165 -14.39 15.15 -12.68
C THR A 165 -13.03 15.67 -13.08
N GLY A 166 -12.00 14.87 -12.85
CA GLY A 166 -10.62 15.18 -13.25
C GLY A 166 -9.80 13.91 -13.38
N CYS A 167 -8.62 14.05 -13.93
CA CYS A 167 -7.64 12.99 -14.07
C CYS A 167 -6.42 13.32 -13.23
N SER A 168 -5.75 12.28 -12.74
CA SER A 168 -4.48 12.42 -12.05
C SER A 168 -3.57 11.22 -12.31
N THR A 169 -2.28 11.48 -12.20
CA THR A 169 -1.24 10.45 -12.11
C THR A 169 -0.53 10.62 -10.78
N ALA A 170 0.09 9.56 -10.30
CA ALA A 170 0.94 9.68 -9.14
C ALA A 170 2.17 8.77 -9.28
N THR A 171 3.27 9.20 -8.65
CA THR A 171 4.45 8.38 -8.40
C THR A 171 4.60 8.22 -6.90
N GLY A 172 5.01 7.06 -6.44
CA GLY A 172 5.20 6.81 -5.01
C GLY A 172 6.51 6.11 -4.72
N THR A 173 7.10 6.48 -3.58
CA THR A 173 8.28 5.80 -3.01
C THR A 173 7.86 5.16 -1.69
N ARG A 174 8.31 3.93 -1.46
CA ARG A 174 8.01 3.20 -0.23
C ARG A 174 8.60 3.95 0.98
N PHE A 175 7.81 4.09 2.01
CA PHE A 175 8.28 4.62 3.28
C PHE A 175 8.96 3.49 4.06
N GLU A 176 10.20 3.73 4.52
CA GLU A 176 11.00 2.80 5.32
C GLU A 176 10.61 2.82 6.80
#